data_dca126a6398f53cb1dcd556766eba5c6
#
_entry.id   dca126a6398f53cb1dcd556766eba5c6
#
_cell.length_a   1.000
_cell.length_b   1.000
_cell.length_c   1.000
_cell.angle_alpha   90.00
_cell.angle_beta   90.00
_cell.angle_gamma   90.00
#
_symmetry.space_group_name_H-M   'P 1'
#
loop_
_entity.id
_entity.type
_entity.pdbx_description
1 polymer ?
#
loop_
_entity_poly.entity_id
_entity_poly.type
_entity_poly.pdbx_seq_one_letter_code
_entity_poly.pdbx_strand_id
1 'polypeptide(L)'
;MSRTARTLLVATGSKHKLVELQRLFGDLPLTLVTLRDLEISDEAPEDGATFEENAVQKARFYAEKSGHWTLADDSGLEVDALNGAPGVYTRRYAGADATDQQNYEKLLGALSGLPRAQRGARFVCCMALVDPSLPSGELPRIFRGERRGEIVEAARGAGGFGYDPVFEVDGRTMAERSPEEKDQLGHRGQAAALVAAALRAELLS
;
A
#
# COMPACT_ATOMS: atom_id res chain seq x y z
N MET A 1 9.16 18.42 30.41
CA MET A 1 8.04 17.46 30.49
C MET A 1 8.27 16.43 29.39
N SER A 2 8.42 15.14 29.71
CA SER A 2 8.60 14.10 28.72
C SER A 2 7.33 14.02 27.87
N ARG A 3 7.42 14.39 26.61
CA ARG A 3 6.31 14.15 25.66
C ARG A 3 6.18 12.63 25.53
N THR A 4 5.06 12.09 26.00
CA THR A 4 4.71 10.69 25.76
C THR A 4 4.77 10.44 24.25
N ALA A 5 5.53 9.45 23.82
CA ALA A 5 5.60 9.08 22.40
C ALA A 5 4.18 8.80 21.89
N ARG A 6 3.80 9.47 20.80
CA ARG A 6 2.46 9.28 20.21
C ARG A 6 2.36 7.88 19.61
N THR A 7 1.26 7.21 19.86
CA THR A 7 0.99 5.87 19.30
C THR A 7 0.35 6.00 17.92
N LEU A 8 0.89 5.28 16.93
CA LEU A 8 0.35 5.17 15.58
C LEU A 8 -0.02 3.72 15.30
N LEU A 9 -1.29 3.47 15.09
CA LEU A 9 -1.76 2.17 14.60
C LEU A 9 -1.50 2.06 13.09
N VAL A 10 -0.74 1.04 12.70
CA VAL A 10 -0.57 0.62 11.31
C VAL A 10 -1.65 -0.41 10.99
N ALA A 11 -2.74 0.05 10.38
CA ALA A 11 -3.96 -0.71 10.17
C ALA A 11 -3.90 -1.51 8.85
N THR A 12 -3.15 -2.60 8.85
CA THR A 12 -3.05 -3.53 7.72
C THR A 12 -3.07 -4.99 8.19
N GLY A 13 -3.83 -5.84 7.48
CA GLY A 13 -3.80 -7.29 7.65
C GLY A 13 -2.68 -7.97 6.86
N SER A 14 -2.00 -7.25 5.98
CA SER A 14 -0.92 -7.79 5.14
C SER A 14 0.41 -7.76 5.89
N LYS A 15 0.98 -8.95 6.14
CA LYS A 15 2.31 -9.08 6.78
C LYS A 15 3.41 -8.40 5.97
N HIS A 16 3.36 -8.47 4.65
CA HIS A 16 4.35 -7.86 3.76
C HIS A 16 4.32 -6.32 3.85
N LYS A 17 3.13 -5.73 3.77
CA LYS A 17 2.95 -4.29 3.94
C LYS A 17 3.40 -3.81 5.32
N LEU A 18 3.06 -4.57 6.37
CA LEU A 18 3.46 -4.22 7.73
C LEU A 18 4.99 -4.15 7.88
N VAL A 19 5.73 -5.14 7.36
CA VAL A 19 7.19 -5.16 7.40
C VAL A 19 7.79 -3.96 6.65
N GLU A 20 7.27 -3.63 5.47
CA GLU A 20 7.68 -2.44 4.72
C GLU A 20 7.43 -1.15 5.53
N LEU A 21 6.23 -0.98 6.08
CA LEU A 21 5.86 0.23 6.84
C LEU A 21 6.66 0.37 8.15
N GLN A 22 6.94 -0.73 8.84
CA GLN A 22 7.80 -0.71 10.04
C GLN A 22 9.21 -0.23 9.70
N ARG A 23 9.77 -0.64 8.56
CA ARG A 23 11.07 -0.19 8.09
C ARG A 23 11.05 1.28 7.69
N LEU A 24 10.01 1.72 6.98
CA LEU A 24 9.86 3.10 6.50
C LEU A 24 9.61 4.12 7.61
N PHE A 25 9.01 3.71 8.72
CA PHE A 25 8.69 4.58 9.86
C PHE A 25 9.57 4.35 11.08
N GLY A 26 10.55 3.44 11.03
CA GLY A 26 11.38 3.07 12.18
C GLY A 26 12.14 4.21 12.83
N ASP A 27 12.45 5.28 12.10
CA ASP A 27 13.16 6.47 12.60
C ASP A 27 12.23 7.56 13.14
N LEU A 28 10.91 7.35 13.12
CA LEU A 28 9.97 8.32 13.66
C LEU A 28 9.88 8.18 15.19
N PRO A 29 9.76 9.28 15.94
CA PRO A 29 9.59 9.26 17.40
C PRO A 29 8.15 8.88 17.78
N LEU A 30 7.72 7.70 17.33
CA LEU A 30 6.38 7.15 17.49
C LEU A 30 6.45 5.74 18.07
N THR A 31 5.43 5.35 18.80
CA THR A 31 5.18 3.94 19.12
C THR A 31 4.29 3.36 18.02
N LEU A 32 4.84 2.48 17.18
CA LEU A 32 4.04 1.77 16.18
C LEU A 32 3.37 0.58 16.82
N VAL A 33 2.05 0.46 16.61
CA VAL A 33 1.26 -0.70 17.03
C VAL A 33 0.51 -1.28 15.83
N THR A 34 0.18 -2.55 15.91
CA THR A 34 -0.54 -3.28 14.87
C THR A 34 -1.95 -3.64 15.33
N LEU A 35 -2.80 -4.08 14.40
CA LEU A 35 -4.13 -4.63 14.76
C LEU A 35 -4.01 -5.80 15.74
N ARG A 36 -2.98 -6.62 15.60
CA ARG A 36 -2.72 -7.74 16.49
C ARG A 36 -2.33 -7.30 17.91
N ASP A 37 -1.50 -6.27 18.04
CA ASP A 37 -1.07 -5.73 19.34
C ASP A 37 -2.25 -5.16 20.12
N LEU A 38 -3.28 -4.69 19.41
CA LEU A 38 -4.52 -4.18 19.99
C LEU A 38 -5.66 -5.21 20.03
N GLU A 39 -5.38 -6.48 19.69
CA GLU A 39 -6.35 -7.57 19.64
C GLU A 39 -7.60 -7.26 18.79
N ILE A 40 -7.43 -6.42 17.73
CA ILE A 40 -8.50 -6.07 16.79
C ILE A 40 -8.53 -7.13 15.69
N SER A 41 -9.61 -7.92 15.66
CA SER A 41 -9.84 -8.98 14.67
C SER A 41 -10.92 -8.64 13.64
N ASP A 42 -11.68 -7.56 13.85
CA ASP A 42 -12.69 -7.12 12.90
C ASP A 42 -12.05 -6.66 11.59
N GLU A 43 -12.72 -6.96 10.48
CA GLU A 43 -12.31 -6.49 9.16
C GLU A 43 -13.04 -5.20 8.79
N ALA A 44 -12.26 -4.19 8.36
CA ALA A 44 -12.83 -2.97 7.82
C ALA A 44 -13.48 -3.23 6.45
N PRO A 45 -14.54 -2.50 6.08
CA PRO A 45 -15.08 -2.54 4.74
C PRO A 45 -14.05 -2.05 3.73
N GLU A 46 -14.02 -2.70 2.55
CA GLU A 46 -13.19 -2.35 1.38
C GLU A 46 -14.06 -2.44 0.12
N ASP A 47 -15.14 -1.64 0.08
CA ASP A 47 -16.13 -1.60 -0.99
C ASP A 47 -16.06 -0.31 -1.83
N GLY A 48 -15.05 0.52 -1.59
CA GLY A 48 -14.77 1.73 -2.35
C GLY A 48 -14.40 1.44 -3.80
N ALA A 49 -14.71 2.39 -4.68
CA ALA A 49 -14.37 2.33 -6.09
C ALA A 49 -12.90 2.71 -6.39
N THR A 50 -12.23 3.32 -5.42
CA THR A 50 -10.84 3.79 -5.55
C THR A 50 -9.99 3.33 -4.38
N PHE A 51 -8.66 3.30 -4.58
CA PHE A 51 -7.71 3.04 -3.48
C PHE A 51 -7.82 4.07 -2.35
N GLU A 52 -8.11 5.32 -2.69
CA GLU A 52 -8.30 6.39 -1.71
C GLU A 52 -9.51 6.12 -0.83
N GLU A 53 -10.67 5.80 -1.42
CA GLU A 53 -11.89 5.47 -0.68
C GLU A 53 -11.66 4.29 0.27
N ASN A 54 -11.03 3.22 -0.19
CA ASN A 54 -10.73 2.05 0.64
C ASN A 54 -9.76 2.40 1.78
N ALA A 55 -8.71 3.18 1.51
CA ALA A 55 -7.77 3.62 2.55
C ALA A 55 -8.47 4.46 3.62
N VAL A 56 -9.36 5.37 3.21
CA VAL A 56 -10.17 6.22 4.11
C VAL A 56 -11.12 5.38 4.97
N GLN A 57 -11.86 4.46 4.35
CA GLN A 57 -12.78 3.57 5.07
C GLN A 57 -12.04 2.78 6.16
N LYS A 58 -10.91 2.16 5.80
CA LYS A 58 -10.08 1.42 6.74
C LYS A 58 -9.53 2.29 7.88
N ALA A 59 -8.97 3.45 7.53
CA ALA A 59 -8.37 4.32 8.53
C ALA A 59 -9.39 4.82 9.55
N ARG A 60 -10.59 5.23 9.11
CA ARG A 60 -11.68 5.66 9.99
C ARG A 60 -12.17 4.53 10.88
N PHE A 61 -12.44 3.36 10.28
CA PHE A 61 -12.93 2.20 11.01
C PHE A 61 -12.01 1.79 12.17
N TYR A 62 -10.72 1.73 11.90
CA TYR A 62 -9.76 1.33 12.93
C TYR A 62 -9.38 2.46 13.90
N ALA A 63 -9.45 3.72 13.48
CA ALA A 63 -9.27 4.86 14.38
C ALA A 63 -10.40 4.94 15.42
N GLU A 64 -11.65 4.72 14.99
CA GLU A 64 -12.81 4.67 15.89
C GLU A 64 -12.69 3.53 16.89
N LYS A 65 -12.27 2.34 16.45
CA LYS A 65 -12.12 1.17 17.33
C LYS A 65 -10.96 1.28 18.31
N SER A 66 -9.84 1.83 17.88
CA SER A 66 -8.61 1.85 18.68
C SER A 66 -8.44 3.10 19.55
N GLY A 67 -9.05 4.21 19.16
CA GLY A 67 -8.81 5.51 19.78
C GLY A 67 -7.38 6.05 19.54
N HIS A 68 -6.61 5.44 18.61
CA HIS A 68 -5.25 5.85 18.27
C HIS A 68 -5.19 6.54 16.91
N TRP A 69 -4.16 7.34 16.71
CA TRP A 69 -3.80 7.75 15.37
C TRP A 69 -3.66 6.52 14.50
N THR A 70 -4.31 6.52 13.36
CA THR A 70 -4.42 5.34 12.52
C THR A 70 -4.00 5.67 11.10
N LEU A 71 -3.04 4.89 10.60
CA LEU A 71 -2.61 4.87 9.22
C LEU A 71 -3.10 3.59 8.57
N ALA A 72 -3.89 3.70 7.52
CA ALA A 72 -4.26 2.59 6.66
C ALA A 72 -3.84 2.85 5.22
N ASP A 73 -3.49 1.80 4.48
CA ASP A 73 -3.20 1.89 3.06
C ASP A 73 -4.13 1.02 2.22
N ASP A 74 -4.44 1.49 1.03
CA ASP A 74 -4.87 0.63 -0.05
C ASP A 74 -3.99 0.84 -1.28
N SER A 75 -3.67 -0.25 -1.97
CA SER A 75 -2.68 -0.21 -3.03
C SER A 75 -2.90 -1.33 -4.03
N GLY A 76 -2.51 -1.08 -5.28
CA GLY A 76 -2.62 -2.08 -6.31
C GLY A 76 -1.94 -1.69 -7.60
N LEU A 77 -2.15 -2.53 -8.61
CA LEU A 77 -1.64 -2.41 -9.94
C LEU A 77 -2.74 -1.92 -10.88
N GLU A 78 -2.43 -0.91 -11.68
CA GLU A 78 -3.27 -0.46 -12.79
C GLU A 78 -2.51 -0.66 -14.10
N VAL A 79 -3.15 -1.30 -15.09
CA VAL A 79 -2.55 -1.59 -16.40
C VAL A 79 -3.31 -0.83 -17.49
N ASP A 80 -2.57 -0.05 -18.27
CA ASP A 80 -3.15 0.87 -19.25
C ASP A 80 -4.00 0.14 -20.31
N ALA A 81 -3.50 -0.96 -20.85
CA ALA A 81 -4.21 -1.78 -21.85
C ALA A 81 -5.49 -2.47 -21.32
N LEU A 82 -5.65 -2.53 -20.01
CA LEU A 82 -6.79 -3.15 -19.34
C LEU A 82 -7.70 -2.10 -18.68
N ASN A 83 -7.64 -0.84 -19.13
CA ASN A 83 -8.43 0.27 -18.58
C ASN A 83 -8.29 0.41 -17.05
N GLY A 84 -7.09 0.22 -16.53
CA GLY A 84 -6.78 0.31 -15.11
C GLY A 84 -6.99 -1.00 -14.31
N ALA A 85 -7.54 -2.07 -14.92
CA ALA A 85 -7.59 -3.35 -14.22
C ALA A 85 -6.15 -3.88 -13.96
N PRO A 86 -5.94 -4.63 -12.85
CA PRO A 86 -6.87 -5.08 -11.83
C PRO A 86 -7.38 -3.99 -10.85
N GLY A 87 -6.70 -2.84 -10.69
CA GLY A 87 -7.14 -1.75 -9.84
C GLY A 87 -7.40 -2.19 -8.39
N VAL A 88 -8.50 -1.79 -7.79
CA VAL A 88 -8.88 -2.16 -6.40
C VAL A 88 -9.08 -3.68 -6.21
N TYR A 89 -9.19 -4.43 -7.30
CA TYR A 89 -9.29 -5.89 -7.28
C TYR A 89 -7.93 -6.60 -7.34
N THR A 90 -6.81 -5.85 -7.23
CA THR A 90 -5.44 -6.36 -7.32
C THR A 90 -5.23 -7.68 -6.57
N ARG A 91 -5.63 -7.75 -5.31
CA ARG A 91 -5.44 -8.94 -4.46
C ARG A 91 -6.28 -10.15 -4.88
N ARG A 92 -7.44 -9.91 -5.48
CA ARG A 92 -8.43 -10.94 -5.83
C ARG A 92 -8.73 -10.99 -7.33
N TYR A 93 -7.78 -10.58 -8.16
CA TYR A 93 -7.97 -10.47 -9.61
C TYR A 93 -8.29 -11.82 -10.27
N ALA A 94 -7.67 -12.91 -9.82
CA ALA A 94 -7.96 -14.25 -10.29
C ALA A 94 -9.06 -14.99 -9.47
N GLY A 95 -9.55 -14.37 -8.38
CA GLY A 95 -10.57 -14.94 -7.49
C GLY A 95 -10.31 -14.53 -6.03
N ALA A 96 -11.29 -14.74 -5.16
CA ALA A 96 -11.24 -14.33 -3.76
C ALA A 96 -10.03 -14.93 -3.01
N ASP A 97 -9.74 -16.21 -3.25
CA ASP A 97 -8.68 -16.97 -2.60
C ASP A 97 -7.44 -17.16 -3.49
N ALA A 98 -7.30 -16.31 -4.53
CA ALA A 98 -6.20 -16.44 -5.47
C ALA A 98 -4.85 -16.14 -4.81
N THR A 99 -3.84 -16.94 -5.15
CA THR A 99 -2.46 -16.67 -4.80
C THR A 99 -1.90 -15.51 -5.66
N ASP A 100 -0.80 -14.89 -5.20
CA ASP A 100 -0.10 -13.88 -5.99
C ASP A 100 0.27 -14.40 -7.38
N GLN A 101 0.72 -15.66 -7.46
CA GLN A 101 1.04 -16.31 -8.72
C GLN A 101 -0.17 -16.41 -9.65
N GLN A 102 -1.30 -16.87 -9.18
CA GLN A 102 -2.53 -16.96 -9.98
C GLN A 102 -2.98 -15.57 -10.48
N ASN A 103 -2.83 -14.54 -9.65
CA ASN A 103 -3.17 -13.17 -10.02
C ASN A 103 -2.27 -12.66 -11.16
N TYR A 104 -0.92 -12.81 -11.05
CA TYR A 104 -0.06 -12.33 -12.12
C TYR A 104 -0.09 -13.23 -13.37
N GLU A 105 -0.32 -14.53 -13.26
CA GLU A 105 -0.51 -15.42 -14.43
C GLU A 105 -1.78 -15.03 -15.22
N LYS A 106 -2.87 -14.72 -14.53
CA LYS A 106 -4.08 -14.19 -15.20
C LYS A 106 -3.79 -12.88 -15.91
N LEU A 107 -3.01 -11.98 -15.27
CA LEU A 107 -2.59 -10.71 -15.88
C LEU A 107 -1.75 -10.95 -17.14
N LEU A 108 -0.75 -11.83 -17.07
CA LEU A 108 0.09 -12.17 -18.22
C LEU A 108 -0.74 -12.76 -19.37
N GLY A 109 -1.71 -13.62 -19.05
CA GLY A 109 -2.66 -14.16 -20.01
C GLY A 109 -3.51 -13.08 -20.70
N ALA A 110 -4.01 -12.10 -19.91
CA ALA A 110 -4.80 -10.99 -20.44
C ALA A 110 -4.02 -10.05 -21.36
N LEU A 111 -2.68 -10.00 -21.20
CA LEU A 111 -1.77 -9.20 -22.03
C LEU A 111 -1.07 -10.01 -23.11
N SER A 112 -1.46 -11.28 -23.31
CA SER A 112 -0.85 -12.15 -24.32
C SER A 112 -0.98 -11.56 -25.72
N GLY A 113 0.11 -11.58 -26.48
CA GLY A 113 0.15 -11.02 -27.84
C GLY A 113 0.26 -9.51 -27.93
N LEU A 114 0.19 -8.77 -26.81
CA LEU A 114 0.43 -7.33 -26.84
C LEU A 114 1.93 -7.03 -26.89
N PRO A 115 2.37 -6.12 -27.80
CA PRO A 115 3.74 -5.68 -27.84
C PRO A 115 4.12 -4.91 -26.56
N ARG A 116 5.42 -4.88 -26.24
CA ARG A 116 5.96 -4.22 -25.03
C ARG A 116 5.43 -2.79 -24.83
N ALA A 117 5.38 -2.01 -25.90
CA ALA A 117 4.90 -0.61 -25.85
C ALA A 117 3.45 -0.44 -25.38
N GLN A 118 2.65 -1.50 -25.35
CA GLN A 118 1.27 -1.52 -24.89
C GLN A 118 1.09 -2.15 -23.50
N ARG A 119 2.19 -2.52 -22.86
CA ARG A 119 2.17 -3.18 -21.54
C ARG A 119 2.46 -2.21 -20.38
N GLY A 120 2.25 -0.92 -20.61
CA GLY A 120 2.40 0.13 -19.59
C GLY A 120 1.50 -0.11 -18.39
N ALA A 121 2.06 0.10 -17.20
CA ALA A 121 1.34 -0.09 -15.95
C ALA A 121 1.86 0.87 -14.88
N ARG A 122 1.12 0.98 -13.78
CA ARG A 122 1.59 1.65 -12.57
C ARG A 122 1.16 0.92 -11.31
N PHE A 123 2.03 0.86 -10.34
CA PHE A 123 1.63 0.63 -8.96
C PHE A 123 1.17 1.93 -8.32
N VAL A 124 0.11 1.85 -7.53
CA VAL A 124 -0.46 2.96 -6.76
C VAL A 124 -0.56 2.55 -5.31
N CYS A 125 -0.24 3.49 -4.40
CA CYS A 125 -0.50 3.36 -2.97
C CYS A 125 -1.16 4.64 -2.47
N CYS A 126 -2.34 4.52 -1.89
CA CYS A 126 -3.01 5.58 -1.15
C CYS A 126 -2.94 5.26 0.34
N MET A 127 -2.44 6.19 1.14
CA MET A 127 -2.42 6.10 2.59
C MET A 127 -3.35 7.16 3.17
N ALA A 128 -4.19 6.76 4.10
CA ALA A 128 -5.05 7.65 4.85
C ALA A 128 -4.62 7.68 6.32
N LEU A 129 -4.41 8.88 6.86
CA LEU A 129 -4.06 9.12 8.25
C LEU A 129 -5.22 9.81 8.95
N VAL A 130 -5.71 9.21 10.02
CA VAL A 130 -6.81 9.71 10.86
C VAL A 130 -6.30 10.00 12.27
N ASP A 131 -6.61 11.19 12.77
CA ASP A 131 -6.48 11.55 14.17
C ASP A 131 -7.87 11.41 14.82
N PRO A 132 -8.09 10.45 15.74
CA PRO A 132 -9.39 10.25 16.36
C PRO A 132 -9.81 11.37 17.33
N SER A 133 -8.90 12.27 17.72
CA SER A 133 -9.20 13.43 18.55
C SER A 133 -9.89 14.57 17.79
N LEU A 134 -9.85 14.54 16.47
CA LEU A 134 -10.49 15.54 15.63
C LEU A 134 -11.99 15.25 15.44
N PRO A 135 -12.80 16.28 15.15
CA PRO A 135 -14.24 16.09 14.93
C PRO A 135 -14.50 15.03 13.85
N SER A 136 -15.54 14.21 14.05
CA SER A 136 -15.89 13.10 13.14
C SER A 136 -16.20 13.52 11.70
N GLY A 137 -16.38 14.81 11.44
CA GLY A 137 -16.56 15.37 10.09
C GLY A 137 -15.26 15.79 9.38
N GLU A 138 -14.12 15.77 10.08
CA GLU A 138 -12.85 16.14 9.46
C GLU A 138 -12.37 15.06 8.47
N LEU A 139 -11.85 15.54 7.33
CA LEU A 139 -11.38 14.64 6.30
C LEU A 139 -10.02 14.04 6.69
N PRO A 140 -9.84 12.73 6.50
CA PRO A 140 -8.52 12.11 6.65
C PRO A 140 -7.49 12.77 5.75
N ARG A 141 -6.24 12.81 6.20
CA ARG A 141 -5.13 13.24 5.34
C ARG A 141 -4.75 12.09 4.42
N ILE A 142 -4.67 12.40 3.13
CA ILE A 142 -4.39 11.42 2.08
C ILE A 142 -2.99 11.67 1.53
N PHE A 143 -2.25 10.57 1.37
CA PHE A 143 -0.90 10.57 0.81
C PHE A 143 -0.84 9.53 -0.29
N ARG A 144 -0.48 9.95 -1.50
CA ARG A 144 -0.45 9.09 -2.67
C ARG A 144 0.97 8.96 -3.21
N GLY A 145 1.36 7.73 -3.50
CA GLY A 145 2.58 7.41 -4.22
C GLY A 145 2.28 6.52 -5.42
N GLU A 146 3.02 6.74 -6.50
CA GLU A 146 2.87 6.00 -7.75
C GLU A 146 4.24 5.60 -8.30
N ARG A 147 4.31 4.42 -8.91
CA ARG A 147 5.47 4.02 -9.70
C ARG A 147 5.01 3.51 -11.06
N ARG A 148 5.41 4.21 -12.11
CA ARG A 148 5.24 3.76 -13.48
C ARG A 148 6.27 2.71 -13.86
N GLY A 149 5.86 1.77 -14.72
CA GLY A 149 6.67 0.68 -15.23
C GLY A 149 5.92 -0.07 -16.33
N GLU A 150 6.34 -1.29 -16.59
CA GLU A 150 5.80 -2.14 -17.65
C GLU A 150 5.58 -3.56 -17.13
N ILE A 151 4.62 -4.27 -17.70
CA ILE A 151 4.41 -5.70 -17.43
C ILE A 151 5.26 -6.51 -18.39
N VAL A 152 6.19 -7.31 -17.85
CA VAL A 152 7.02 -8.24 -18.63
C VAL A 152 6.20 -9.42 -19.17
N GLU A 153 6.76 -10.18 -20.13
CA GLU A 153 6.09 -11.35 -20.71
C GLU A 153 6.19 -12.60 -19.82
N ALA A 154 7.21 -12.67 -18.97
CA ALA A 154 7.45 -13.79 -18.06
C ALA A 154 7.94 -13.27 -16.69
N ALA A 155 7.52 -13.92 -15.61
CA ALA A 155 7.95 -13.58 -14.27
C ALA A 155 9.47 -13.74 -14.07
N ARG A 156 10.11 -12.78 -13.38
CA ARG A 156 11.53 -12.78 -13.02
C ARG A 156 11.71 -12.34 -11.57
N GLY A 157 12.77 -12.88 -10.94
CA GLY A 157 13.05 -12.61 -9.53
C GLY A 157 12.22 -13.46 -8.58
N ALA A 158 12.64 -13.49 -7.32
CA ALA A 158 11.99 -14.28 -6.26
C ALA A 158 11.63 -13.45 -5.02
N GLY A 159 11.94 -12.15 -5.04
CA GLY A 159 11.65 -11.25 -3.92
C GLY A 159 10.27 -10.61 -4.01
N GLY A 160 9.86 -9.95 -2.93
CA GLY A 160 8.63 -9.18 -2.89
C GLY A 160 7.35 -10.02 -2.79
N PHE A 161 6.24 -9.47 -3.30
CA PHE A 161 4.92 -10.09 -3.27
C PHE A 161 4.01 -9.52 -4.38
N GLY A 162 2.84 -10.12 -4.55
CA GLY A 162 1.86 -9.66 -5.54
C GLY A 162 2.39 -9.74 -6.97
N TYR A 163 2.40 -8.62 -7.66
CA TYR A 163 2.83 -8.51 -9.06
C TYR A 163 4.31 -8.13 -9.23
N ASP A 164 5.10 -8.08 -8.16
CA ASP A 164 6.52 -7.74 -8.23
C ASP A 164 7.32 -8.55 -9.26
N PRO A 165 7.07 -9.88 -9.46
CA PRO A 165 7.79 -10.66 -10.46
C PRO A 165 7.52 -10.27 -11.91
N VAL A 166 6.42 -9.58 -12.17
CA VAL A 166 5.99 -9.22 -13.53
C VAL A 166 5.99 -7.72 -13.81
N PHE A 167 6.24 -6.89 -12.80
CA PHE A 167 6.29 -5.43 -12.95
C PHE A 167 7.72 -4.93 -13.00
N GLU A 168 8.14 -4.44 -14.18
CA GLU A 168 9.49 -3.96 -14.48
C GLU A 168 9.58 -2.44 -14.39
N VAL A 169 10.68 -1.97 -13.79
CA VAL A 169 11.12 -0.58 -13.79
C VAL A 169 12.61 -0.56 -14.12
N ASP A 170 13.02 0.23 -15.10
CA ASP A 170 14.43 0.40 -15.50
C ASP A 170 15.14 -0.94 -15.74
N GLY A 171 14.49 -1.87 -16.48
CA GLY A 171 15.06 -3.14 -16.92
C GLY A 171 15.09 -4.25 -15.87
N ARG A 172 14.67 -4.00 -14.63
CA ARG A 172 14.59 -5.00 -13.55
C ARG A 172 13.16 -5.06 -12.99
N THR A 173 12.66 -6.26 -12.73
CA THR A 173 11.38 -6.40 -12.02
C THR A 173 11.53 -5.99 -10.56
N MET A 174 10.40 -5.65 -9.92
CA MET A 174 10.42 -5.32 -8.49
C MET A 174 10.87 -6.52 -7.63
N ALA A 175 10.66 -7.75 -8.10
CA ALA A 175 11.13 -8.96 -7.43
C ALA A 175 12.64 -9.23 -7.55
N GLU A 176 13.32 -8.54 -8.46
CA GLU A 176 14.79 -8.58 -8.64
C GLU A 176 15.52 -7.52 -7.81
N ARG A 177 14.77 -6.70 -7.02
CA ARG A 177 15.32 -5.61 -6.21
C ARG A 177 15.40 -5.98 -4.74
N SER A 178 16.37 -5.37 -4.04
CA SER A 178 16.42 -5.50 -2.59
C SER A 178 15.23 -4.78 -1.93
N PRO A 179 14.89 -5.12 -0.67
CA PRO A 179 13.87 -4.39 0.07
C PRO A 179 14.12 -2.88 0.15
N GLU A 180 15.37 -2.45 0.32
CA GLU A 180 15.79 -1.05 0.42
C GLU A 180 15.63 -0.33 -0.93
N GLU A 181 16.00 -0.98 -2.04
CA GLU A 181 15.76 -0.45 -3.39
C GLU A 181 14.26 -0.27 -3.64
N LYS A 182 13.43 -1.22 -3.19
CA LYS A 182 11.96 -1.13 -3.29
C LYS A 182 11.38 0.00 -2.47
N ASP A 183 11.89 0.24 -1.26
CA ASP A 183 11.46 1.34 -0.39
C ASP A 183 11.74 2.70 -1.01
N GLN A 184 12.89 2.85 -1.66
CA GLN A 184 13.27 4.12 -2.32
C GLN A 184 12.51 4.35 -3.63
N LEU A 185 12.33 3.30 -4.41
CA LEU A 185 11.79 3.38 -5.77
C LEU A 185 10.26 3.21 -5.81
N GLY A 186 9.71 2.45 -4.88
CA GLY A 186 8.34 1.96 -4.91
C GLY A 186 7.27 3.01 -4.57
N HIS A 187 6.06 2.71 -4.98
CA HIS A 187 4.86 3.51 -4.72
C HIS A 187 4.58 3.68 -3.22
N ARG A 188 4.75 2.61 -2.42
CA ARG A 188 4.55 2.66 -0.96
C ARG A 188 5.60 3.49 -0.27
N GLY A 189 6.86 3.40 -0.67
CA GLY A 189 7.94 4.23 -0.14
C GLY A 189 7.69 5.72 -0.37
N GLN A 190 7.20 6.09 -1.56
CA GLN A 190 6.83 7.48 -1.87
C GLN A 190 5.69 7.99 -0.98
N ALA A 191 4.59 7.22 -0.86
CA ALA A 191 3.48 7.59 0.02
C ALA A 191 3.93 7.70 1.49
N ALA A 192 4.70 6.73 1.97
CA ALA A 192 5.22 6.71 3.34
C ALA A 192 6.16 7.88 3.64
N ALA A 193 6.97 8.31 2.68
CA ALA A 193 7.83 9.50 2.84
C ALA A 193 7.01 10.78 3.07
N LEU A 194 5.88 10.93 2.37
CA LEU A 194 4.95 12.04 2.58
C LEU A 194 4.29 11.97 3.96
N VAL A 195 3.85 10.79 4.40
CA VAL A 195 3.32 10.57 5.75
C VAL A 195 4.38 10.93 6.80
N ALA A 196 5.61 10.43 6.65
CA ALA A 196 6.69 10.69 7.60
C ALA A 196 7.02 12.19 7.71
N ALA A 197 7.01 12.91 6.59
CA ALA A 197 7.22 14.36 6.58
C ALA A 197 6.10 15.10 7.35
N ALA A 198 4.84 14.73 7.12
CA ALA A 198 3.70 15.31 7.81
C ALA A 198 3.73 15.03 9.33
N LEU A 199 4.03 13.78 9.71
CA LEU A 199 4.14 13.40 11.13
C LEU A 199 5.31 14.12 11.84
N ARG A 200 6.47 14.26 11.19
CA ARG A 200 7.59 15.02 11.77
C ARG A 200 7.22 16.48 12.01
N ALA A 201 6.53 17.14 11.08
CA ALA A 201 6.11 18.52 11.23
C ALA A 201 5.19 18.71 12.46
N GLU A 202 4.29 17.76 12.72
CA GLU A 202 3.37 17.82 13.87
C GLU A 202 4.02 17.45 15.20
N LEU A 203 4.99 16.54 15.18
CA LEU A 203 5.69 16.12 16.39
C LEU A 203 6.69 17.17 16.86
N LEU A 204 7.11 18.08 15.98
CA LEU A 204 8.04 19.18 16.27
C LEU A 204 7.34 20.50 16.60
N SER A 205 6.03 20.64 16.31
CA SER A 205 5.21 21.80 16.68
C SER A 205 4.66 21.67 18.08
#